data_3c652b8e8ae9b52c12f63eddca8b1669
#
_entry.id   3c652b8e8ae9b52c12f63eddca8b1669
#
_cell.length_a   1.000
_cell.length_b   1.000
_cell.length_c   1.000
_cell.angle_alpha   90.00
_cell.angle_beta   90.00
_cell.angle_gamma   90.00
#
_symmetry.space_group_name_H-M   'P 1'
#
loop_
_entity.id
_entity.type
_entity.pdbx_description
1 polymer ?
#
loop_
_entity_poly.entity_id
_entity_poly.type
_entity_poly.pdbx_seq_one_letter_code
_entity_poly.pdbx_strand_id
1 'polypeptide(L)'
;MRGSLKRLEIGSSLGIGELLAICSLLENTNRVKAYSRSERGDSLPDSLDGMFEALEPLTPLTTEIRRCILSEDEISDDASSNLRQIRRNMKITGDRIHTQLSSLVNGSARNYLQDSVITMRNGRYCIPVKAEYKGQVPGMVHDQSSTGSTLFIEPMAIVKLNNDIRELELEEQKEIEVILSTLSQQTAEQTDSIRADLNIMVQLDVIFARASLAMDMNATEPIFNDEGRIRLKQARHPLIDKKKAVPIDIRLGDDFDLLVILSLIH
;
A
#
# COMPACT_ATOMS: atom_id res chain seq x y z
N MET A 1 -0.85 8.43 -6.17
CA MET A 1 -0.50 9.59 -5.35
C MET A 1 -1.13 10.92 -5.81
N ARG A 2 -0.91 11.44 -7.04
CA ARG A 2 -1.54 12.71 -7.49
C ARG A 2 -3.07 12.73 -7.33
N GLY A 3 -3.74 11.61 -7.59
CA GLY A 3 -5.18 11.46 -7.37
C GLY A 3 -5.57 11.52 -5.90
N SER A 4 -4.78 10.91 -5.02
CA SER A 4 -5.00 10.93 -3.56
C SER A 4 -4.87 12.34 -2.98
N LEU A 5 -3.87 13.12 -3.44
CA LEU A 5 -3.72 14.52 -3.02
C LEU A 5 -4.92 15.39 -3.46
N LYS A 6 -5.45 15.17 -4.68
CA LYS A 6 -6.68 15.86 -5.12
C LYS A 6 -7.90 15.49 -4.28
N ARG A 7 -8.01 14.24 -3.85
CA ARG A 7 -9.10 13.81 -2.96
C ARG A 7 -9.02 14.46 -1.58
N LEU A 8 -7.81 14.62 -1.04
CA LEU A 8 -7.60 15.36 0.21
C LEU A 8 -8.04 16.82 0.10
N GLU A 9 -7.70 17.50 -1.01
CA GLU A 9 -8.09 18.90 -1.26
C GLU A 9 -9.61 19.14 -1.25
N ILE A 10 -10.39 18.14 -1.66
CA ILE A 10 -11.86 18.20 -1.61
C ILE A 10 -12.45 17.59 -0.33
N GLY A 11 -11.61 17.32 0.67
CA GLY A 11 -12.04 16.80 1.97
C GLY A 11 -12.44 15.34 2.01
N SER A 12 -12.02 14.52 1.02
CA SER A 12 -12.28 13.07 1.01
C SER A 12 -11.26 12.32 1.87
N SER A 13 -11.72 11.33 2.62
CA SER A 13 -10.83 10.42 3.33
C SER A 13 -10.11 9.48 2.35
N LEU A 14 -8.85 9.15 2.68
CA LEU A 14 -8.02 8.19 1.97
C LEU A 14 -8.17 6.80 2.59
N GLY A 15 -7.97 5.78 1.76
CA GLY A 15 -7.86 4.40 2.22
C GLY A 15 -6.46 4.07 2.76
N ILE A 16 -6.34 2.89 3.38
CA ILE A 16 -5.11 2.37 3.98
C ILE A 16 -3.95 2.41 2.97
N GLY A 17 -4.13 1.83 1.78
CA GLY A 17 -3.08 1.78 0.76
C GLY A 17 -2.63 3.17 0.26
N GLU A 18 -3.53 4.15 0.21
CA GLU A 18 -3.19 5.52 -0.18
C GLU A 18 -2.35 6.22 0.89
N LEU A 19 -2.70 6.07 2.17
CA LEU A 19 -1.94 6.61 3.30
C LEU A 19 -0.56 5.96 3.40
N LEU A 20 -0.45 4.63 3.21
CA LEU A 20 0.82 3.92 3.16
C LEU A 20 1.70 4.36 1.99
N ALA A 21 1.11 4.65 0.83
CA ALA A 21 1.86 5.17 -0.32
C ALA A 21 2.45 6.57 -0.04
N ILE A 22 1.69 7.44 0.63
CA ILE A 22 2.18 8.76 1.09
C ILE A 22 3.29 8.57 2.13
N CYS A 23 3.08 7.70 3.10
CA CYS A 23 4.08 7.38 4.12
C CYS A 23 5.40 6.91 3.48
N SER A 24 5.33 6.01 2.50
CA SER A 24 6.50 5.51 1.76
C SER A 24 7.22 6.62 0.99
N LEU A 25 6.50 7.57 0.40
CA LEU A 25 7.11 8.75 -0.22
C LEU A 25 7.92 9.52 0.82
N LEU A 26 7.31 9.87 1.95
CA LEU A 26 7.95 10.68 3.00
C LEU A 26 9.14 9.97 3.66
N GLU A 27 9.07 8.65 3.83
CA GLU A 27 10.20 7.83 4.29
C GLU A 27 11.37 7.87 3.29
N ASN A 28 11.07 7.77 1.99
CA ASN A 28 12.09 7.91 0.93
C ASN A 28 12.65 9.33 0.87
N THR A 29 11.82 10.35 1.02
CA THR A 29 12.25 11.75 1.13
C THR A 29 13.25 11.92 2.28
N ASN A 30 12.98 11.30 3.44
CA ASN A 30 13.90 11.32 4.57
C ASN A 30 15.24 10.65 4.25
N ARG A 31 15.22 9.50 3.57
CA ARG A 31 16.44 8.78 3.15
C ARG A 31 17.25 9.60 2.16
N VAL A 32 16.61 10.22 1.17
CA VAL A 32 17.27 11.06 0.17
C VAL A 32 17.89 12.31 0.82
N LYS A 33 17.16 12.94 1.75
CA LYS A 33 17.69 14.07 2.52
C LYS A 33 18.87 13.67 3.42
N ALA A 34 18.84 12.52 4.04
CA ALA A 34 19.92 11.97 4.84
C ALA A 34 21.16 11.64 3.97
N TYR A 35 20.95 11.05 2.79
CA TYR A 35 22.00 10.77 1.83
C TYR A 35 22.77 12.03 1.44
N SER A 36 22.06 13.11 1.09
CA SER A 36 22.70 14.36 0.71
C SER A 36 23.62 14.94 1.80
N ARG A 37 23.32 14.68 3.08
CA ARG A 37 24.13 15.14 4.22
C ARG A 37 25.33 14.25 4.51
N SER A 38 25.19 12.93 4.32
CA SER A 38 26.23 11.96 4.68
C SER A 38 27.33 11.83 3.62
N GLU A 39 26.96 11.90 2.33
CA GLU A 39 27.89 11.66 1.22
C GLU A 39 28.69 12.91 0.80
N ARG A 40 28.23 14.10 1.18
CA ARG A 40 28.85 15.34 0.70
C ARG A 40 30.01 15.86 1.54
N GLY A 41 30.01 15.57 2.85
CA GLY A 41 31.11 16.07 3.73
C GLY A 41 31.43 17.54 3.49
N ASP A 42 32.69 17.85 3.23
CA ASP A 42 33.19 19.20 2.91
C ASP A 42 33.17 19.51 1.39
N SER A 43 32.37 18.81 0.59
CA SER A 43 32.28 19.08 -0.85
C SER A 43 31.68 20.45 -1.14
N LEU A 44 32.10 21.08 -2.25
CA LEU A 44 31.54 22.35 -2.70
C LEU A 44 30.04 22.20 -3.04
N PRO A 45 29.23 23.24 -2.77
CA PRO A 45 27.83 23.26 -3.16
C PRO A 45 27.66 22.99 -4.67
N ASP A 46 26.66 22.21 -5.03
CA ASP A 46 26.30 21.93 -6.41
C ASP A 46 24.87 22.36 -6.75
N SER A 47 24.49 22.15 -8.02
CA SER A 47 23.16 22.54 -8.52
C SER A 47 21.98 21.75 -7.92
N LEU A 48 22.23 20.65 -7.21
CA LEU A 48 21.20 19.81 -6.60
C LEU A 48 20.94 20.15 -5.13
N ASP A 49 21.82 20.92 -4.48
CA ASP A 49 21.73 21.24 -3.06
C ASP A 49 20.38 21.86 -2.69
N GLY A 50 19.92 22.84 -3.48
CA GLY A 50 18.63 23.47 -3.25
C GLY A 50 17.45 22.48 -3.33
N MET A 51 17.54 21.43 -4.15
CA MET A 51 16.52 20.39 -4.24
C MET A 51 16.50 19.51 -2.98
N PHE A 52 17.68 19.10 -2.50
CA PHE A 52 17.79 18.30 -1.29
C PHE A 52 17.37 19.08 -0.02
N GLU A 53 17.71 20.37 0.04
CA GLU A 53 17.35 21.24 1.17
C GLU A 53 15.83 21.47 1.24
N ALA A 54 15.17 21.60 0.10
CA ALA A 54 13.73 21.82 0.00
C ALA A 54 12.88 20.61 0.37
N LEU A 55 13.46 19.41 0.51
CA LEU A 55 12.73 18.22 0.92
C LEU A 55 12.26 18.32 2.39
N GLU A 56 10.99 17.96 2.63
CA GLU A 56 10.36 18.00 3.95
C GLU A 56 9.85 16.59 4.36
N PRO A 57 10.61 15.78 5.08
CA PRO A 57 10.27 14.39 5.41
C PRO A 57 9.00 14.19 6.23
N LEU A 58 8.45 15.24 6.85
CA LEU A 58 7.24 15.21 7.68
C LEU A 58 7.21 14.02 8.65
N THR A 59 8.32 13.80 9.37
CA THR A 59 8.52 12.65 10.27
C THR A 59 7.38 12.44 11.28
N PRO A 60 6.76 13.47 11.88
CA PRO A 60 5.62 13.26 12.77
C PRO A 60 4.45 12.58 12.08
N LEU A 61 4.14 12.96 10.85
CA LEU A 61 3.05 12.37 10.06
C LEU A 61 3.35 10.91 9.70
N THR A 62 4.58 10.61 9.23
CA THR A 62 4.98 9.22 8.94
C THR A 62 4.92 8.33 10.18
N THR A 63 5.37 8.83 11.33
CA THR A 63 5.31 8.09 12.59
C THR A 63 3.88 7.79 12.99
N GLU A 64 2.98 8.76 12.84
CA GLU A 64 1.57 8.59 13.20
C GLU A 64 0.86 7.61 12.25
N ILE A 65 1.10 7.71 10.94
CA ILE A 65 0.55 6.73 9.97
C ILE A 65 1.04 5.32 10.31
N ARG A 66 2.34 5.12 10.57
CA ARG A 66 2.92 3.81 10.91
C ARG A 66 2.43 3.28 12.26
N ARG A 67 2.16 4.15 13.21
CA ARG A 67 1.57 3.77 14.50
C ARG A 67 0.17 3.20 14.33
N CYS A 68 -0.61 3.78 13.42
CA CYS A 68 -2.00 3.38 13.19
C CYS A 68 -2.15 2.25 12.18
N ILE A 69 -1.31 2.19 11.14
CA ILE A 69 -1.44 1.25 10.02
C ILE A 69 -0.21 0.35 9.97
N LEU A 70 -0.40 -0.95 10.23
CA LEU A 70 0.68 -1.94 10.22
C LEU A 70 0.92 -2.51 8.81
N SER A 71 -0.15 -2.78 8.06
CA SER A 71 -0.13 -3.30 6.71
C SER A 71 -1.36 -2.85 5.91
N GLU A 72 -1.47 -3.26 4.64
CA GLU A 72 -2.65 -2.95 3.80
C GLU A 72 -3.95 -3.52 4.36
N ASP A 73 -3.88 -4.57 5.16
CA ASP A 73 -5.03 -5.28 5.72
C ASP A 73 -5.17 -5.12 7.24
N GLU A 74 -4.24 -4.36 7.89
CA GLU A 74 -4.17 -4.35 9.34
C GLU A 74 -4.01 -2.94 9.93
N ILE A 75 -5.01 -2.54 10.73
CA ILE A 75 -4.98 -1.36 11.60
C ILE A 75 -4.55 -1.82 13.00
N SER A 76 -3.58 -1.10 13.58
CA SER A 76 -3.06 -1.38 14.91
C SER A 76 -4.11 -1.21 16.00
N ASP A 77 -4.07 -2.06 17.02
CA ASP A 77 -4.86 -1.85 18.26
C ASP A 77 -4.49 -0.54 18.96
N ASP A 78 -3.26 -0.07 18.74
CA ASP A 78 -2.76 1.20 19.30
C ASP A 78 -3.19 2.43 18.49
N ALA A 79 -3.92 2.24 17.38
CA ALA A 79 -4.43 3.35 16.58
C ALA A 79 -5.41 4.23 17.38
N SER A 80 -6.28 3.61 18.19
CA SER A 80 -7.10 4.33 19.15
C SER A 80 -7.40 3.49 20.41
N SER A 81 -7.68 4.17 21.51
CA SER A 81 -8.12 3.49 22.75
C SER A 81 -9.47 2.80 22.58
N ASN A 82 -10.34 3.37 21.74
CA ASN A 82 -11.66 2.83 21.44
C ASN A 82 -11.56 1.54 20.63
N LEU A 83 -10.74 1.51 19.57
CA LEU A 83 -10.51 0.30 18.76
C LEU A 83 -9.97 -0.85 19.62
N ARG A 84 -9.00 -0.56 20.47
CA ARG A 84 -8.45 -1.55 21.42
C ARG A 84 -9.54 -2.12 22.34
N GLN A 85 -10.42 -1.26 22.86
CA GLN A 85 -11.51 -1.70 23.73
C GLN A 85 -12.54 -2.55 22.96
N ILE A 86 -12.92 -2.14 21.76
CA ILE A 86 -13.85 -2.89 20.90
C ILE A 86 -13.28 -4.29 20.64
N ARG A 87 -12.03 -4.41 20.15
CA ARG A 87 -11.39 -5.69 19.87
C ARG A 87 -11.25 -6.58 21.09
N ARG A 88 -10.94 -5.99 22.24
CA ARG A 88 -10.94 -6.70 23.53
C ARG A 88 -12.33 -7.27 23.85
N ASN A 89 -13.38 -6.50 23.65
CA ASN A 89 -14.75 -6.94 23.88
C ASN A 89 -15.14 -8.04 22.90
N MET A 90 -14.77 -7.93 21.62
CA MET A 90 -14.98 -8.97 20.60
C MET A 90 -14.34 -10.30 21.03
N LYS A 91 -13.08 -10.25 21.49
CA LYS A 91 -12.38 -11.44 21.99
C LYS A 91 -13.11 -12.07 23.18
N ILE A 92 -13.46 -11.27 24.18
CA ILE A 92 -14.18 -11.75 25.38
C ILE A 92 -15.53 -12.39 24.98
N THR A 93 -16.27 -11.76 24.07
CA THR A 93 -17.57 -12.28 23.60
C THR A 93 -17.40 -13.56 22.80
N GLY A 94 -16.39 -13.63 21.93
CA GLY A 94 -16.01 -14.84 21.19
C GLY A 94 -15.65 -16.00 22.13
N ASP A 95 -14.83 -15.77 23.16
CA ASP A 95 -14.46 -16.77 24.17
C ASP A 95 -15.72 -17.29 24.92
N ARG A 96 -16.66 -16.41 25.24
CA ARG A 96 -17.93 -16.82 25.86
C ARG A 96 -18.79 -17.68 24.95
N ILE A 97 -18.87 -17.35 23.66
CA ILE A 97 -19.58 -18.16 22.66
C ILE A 97 -18.95 -19.55 22.60
N HIS A 98 -17.64 -19.62 22.43
CA HIS A 98 -16.93 -20.89 22.37
C HIS A 98 -17.13 -21.75 23.64
N THR A 99 -17.10 -21.15 24.82
CA THR A 99 -17.34 -21.83 26.09
C THR A 99 -18.75 -22.41 26.16
N GLN A 100 -19.78 -21.62 25.82
CA GLN A 100 -21.18 -22.06 25.85
C GLN A 100 -21.46 -23.14 24.81
N LEU A 101 -20.96 -22.97 23.58
CA LEU A 101 -21.13 -23.96 22.52
C LEU A 101 -20.38 -25.25 22.83
N SER A 102 -19.16 -25.19 23.38
CA SER A 102 -18.43 -26.39 23.80
C SER A 102 -19.18 -27.17 24.87
N SER A 103 -19.81 -26.48 25.81
CA SER A 103 -20.68 -27.12 26.82
C SER A 103 -21.89 -27.83 26.19
N LEU A 104 -22.51 -27.21 25.20
CA LEU A 104 -23.65 -27.82 24.48
C LEU A 104 -23.22 -29.01 23.62
N VAL A 105 -22.14 -28.86 22.85
CA VAL A 105 -21.60 -29.88 21.93
C VAL A 105 -21.12 -31.13 22.66
N ASN A 106 -20.48 -30.95 23.82
CA ASN A 106 -19.98 -32.08 24.63
C ASN A 106 -20.99 -32.60 25.65
N GLY A 107 -22.10 -31.88 25.85
CA GLY A 107 -23.15 -32.19 26.84
C GLY A 107 -24.46 -32.57 26.20
N SER A 108 -25.51 -31.77 26.46
CA SER A 108 -26.91 -32.08 26.14
C SER A 108 -27.23 -32.25 24.66
N ALA A 109 -26.49 -31.56 23.78
CA ALA A 109 -26.76 -31.64 22.33
C ALA A 109 -26.01 -32.76 21.61
N ARG A 110 -25.00 -33.40 22.25
CA ARG A 110 -24.05 -34.33 21.62
C ARG A 110 -24.70 -35.41 20.74
N ASN A 111 -25.79 -36.03 21.19
CA ASN A 111 -26.46 -37.12 20.47
C ASN A 111 -27.22 -36.64 19.22
N TYR A 112 -27.54 -35.34 19.15
CA TYR A 112 -28.31 -34.73 18.09
C TYR A 112 -27.42 -34.13 16.98
N LEU A 113 -26.10 -34.02 17.25
CA LEU A 113 -25.15 -33.41 16.31
C LEU A 113 -24.73 -34.40 15.24
N GLN A 114 -24.50 -33.87 14.03
CA GLN A 114 -23.81 -34.59 12.96
C GLN A 114 -22.31 -34.75 13.30
N ASP A 115 -21.69 -33.68 13.76
CA ASP A 115 -20.30 -33.60 14.20
C ASP A 115 -20.20 -32.70 15.43
N SER A 116 -19.25 -33.01 16.33
CA SER A 116 -19.01 -32.25 17.55
C SER A 116 -18.10 -31.02 17.28
N VAL A 117 -18.46 -30.19 16.30
CA VAL A 117 -17.71 -29.01 15.87
C VAL A 117 -18.55 -27.75 15.98
N ILE A 118 -17.86 -26.63 16.26
CA ILE A 118 -18.44 -25.29 16.19
C ILE A 118 -18.14 -24.74 14.79
N THR A 119 -19.14 -24.25 14.10
CA THR A 119 -19.01 -23.71 12.73
C THR A 119 -19.52 -22.28 12.67
N MET A 120 -19.10 -21.55 11.64
CA MET A 120 -19.65 -20.24 11.35
C MET A 120 -20.48 -20.31 10.06
N ARG A 121 -21.71 -19.77 10.09
CA ARG A 121 -22.60 -19.64 8.92
C ARG A 121 -23.21 -18.26 8.90
N ASN A 122 -23.09 -17.57 7.78
CA ASN A 122 -23.62 -16.21 7.61
C ASN A 122 -23.17 -15.24 8.72
N GLY A 123 -21.89 -15.36 9.17
CA GLY A 123 -21.36 -14.54 10.25
C GLY A 123 -21.85 -14.89 11.65
N ARG A 124 -22.46 -16.08 11.83
CA ARG A 124 -22.98 -16.54 13.11
C ARG A 124 -22.39 -17.88 13.53
N TYR A 125 -22.09 -18.01 14.80
CA TYR A 125 -21.65 -19.27 15.36
C TYR A 125 -22.82 -20.24 15.46
N CYS A 126 -22.65 -21.42 14.88
CA CYS A 126 -23.66 -22.45 14.78
C CYS A 126 -23.08 -23.83 15.14
N ILE A 127 -23.97 -24.79 15.40
CA ILE A 127 -23.65 -26.23 15.56
C ILE A 127 -24.37 -27.04 14.49
N PRO A 128 -23.73 -28.11 13.93
CA PRO A 128 -24.34 -28.97 12.92
C PRO A 128 -25.24 -30.01 13.56
N VAL A 129 -26.54 -29.87 13.42
CA VAL A 129 -27.57 -30.75 13.97
C VAL A 129 -28.14 -31.64 12.87
N LYS A 130 -28.30 -32.94 13.12
CA LYS A 130 -29.02 -33.85 12.20
C LYS A 130 -30.46 -33.37 12.01
N ALA A 131 -30.93 -33.33 10.77
CA ALA A 131 -32.23 -32.74 10.43
C ALA A 131 -33.40 -33.36 11.20
N GLU A 132 -33.33 -34.66 11.51
CA GLU A 132 -34.32 -35.41 12.29
C GLU A 132 -34.44 -34.94 13.76
N TYR A 133 -33.38 -34.31 14.29
CA TYR A 133 -33.35 -33.79 15.67
C TYR A 133 -33.53 -32.30 15.78
N LYS A 134 -33.99 -31.61 14.71
CA LYS A 134 -34.23 -30.17 14.71
C LYS A 134 -35.01 -29.67 15.93
N GLY A 135 -36.04 -30.42 16.33
CA GLY A 135 -36.90 -30.06 17.48
C GLY A 135 -36.25 -30.22 18.86
N GLN A 136 -35.10 -30.91 18.95
CA GLN A 136 -34.39 -31.16 20.20
C GLN A 136 -33.36 -30.11 20.54
N VAL A 137 -32.96 -29.26 19.57
CA VAL A 137 -32.02 -28.17 19.75
C VAL A 137 -32.72 -26.85 19.45
N PRO A 138 -33.22 -26.15 20.51
CA PRO A 138 -33.90 -24.87 20.32
C PRO A 138 -32.91 -23.83 19.74
N GLY A 139 -33.26 -23.24 18.60
CA GLY A 139 -32.41 -22.26 17.93
C GLY A 139 -32.92 -21.88 16.56
N MET A 140 -32.15 -21.02 15.87
CA MET A 140 -32.42 -20.57 14.51
C MET A 140 -31.57 -21.33 13.50
N VAL A 141 -32.21 -21.82 12.43
CA VAL A 141 -31.48 -22.44 11.30
C VAL A 141 -30.95 -21.36 10.40
N HIS A 142 -29.63 -21.32 10.20
CA HIS A 142 -28.96 -20.36 9.31
C HIS A 142 -28.55 -20.96 7.98
N ASP A 143 -28.36 -22.27 7.93
CA ASP A 143 -27.94 -22.98 6.72
C ASP A 143 -28.28 -24.47 6.80
N GLN A 144 -28.17 -25.17 5.67
CA GLN A 144 -28.32 -26.63 5.61
C GLN A 144 -27.27 -27.23 4.65
N SER A 145 -26.91 -28.49 4.88
CA SER A 145 -26.05 -29.24 3.97
C SER A 145 -26.74 -29.43 2.61
N SER A 146 -25.95 -29.66 1.55
CA SER A 146 -26.48 -29.90 0.18
C SER A 146 -27.49 -31.07 0.10
N THR A 147 -27.36 -32.06 0.96
CA THR A 147 -28.28 -33.21 1.07
C THR A 147 -29.50 -32.94 1.96
N GLY A 148 -29.52 -31.80 2.67
CA GLY A 148 -30.57 -31.49 3.66
C GLY A 148 -30.48 -32.30 4.95
N SER A 149 -29.50 -33.21 5.10
CA SER A 149 -29.39 -34.09 6.27
C SER A 149 -28.83 -33.39 7.52
N THR A 150 -28.19 -32.26 7.37
CA THR A 150 -27.60 -31.48 8.46
C THR A 150 -28.11 -30.05 8.42
N LEU A 151 -28.54 -29.54 9.56
CA LEU A 151 -28.96 -28.16 9.76
C LEU A 151 -27.91 -27.43 10.62
N PHE A 152 -27.50 -26.26 10.19
CA PHE A 152 -26.59 -25.39 10.99
C PHE A 152 -27.47 -24.48 11.84
N ILE A 153 -27.55 -24.83 13.12
CA ILE A 153 -28.43 -24.15 14.09
C ILE A 153 -27.61 -23.24 14.99
N GLU A 154 -28.06 -21.99 15.11
CA GLU A 154 -27.63 -21.07 16.16
C GLU A 154 -28.48 -21.36 17.40
N PRO A 155 -27.93 -21.96 18.47
CA PRO A 155 -28.68 -22.23 19.68
C PRO A 155 -29.20 -20.96 20.35
N MET A 156 -30.42 -21.00 20.90
CA MET A 156 -31.01 -19.85 21.61
C MET A 156 -30.10 -19.27 22.71
N ALA A 157 -29.29 -20.13 23.34
CA ALA A 157 -28.37 -19.72 24.41
C ALA A 157 -27.31 -18.72 23.96
N ILE A 158 -26.93 -18.70 22.67
CA ILE A 158 -25.89 -17.83 22.16
C ILE A 158 -26.37 -16.72 21.21
N VAL A 159 -27.67 -16.66 20.91
CA VAL A 159 -28.24 -15.64 20.00
C VAL A 159 -27.85 -14.22 20.42
N LYS A 160 -27.94 -13.92 21.72
CA LYS A 160 -27.53 -12.62 22.24
C LYS A 160 -26.06 -12.36 21.99
N LEU A 161 -25.19 -13.31 22.30
CA LEU A 161 -23.73 -13.16 22.12
C LEU A 161 -23.34 -13.01 20.65
N ASN A 162 -23.99 -13.72 19.73
CA ASN A 162 -23.83 -13.54 18.30
C ASN A 162 -24.29 -12.14 17.82
N ASN A 163 -25.33 -11.59 18.42
CA ASN A 163 -25.74 -10.20 18.14
C ASN A 163 -24.70 -9.21 18.70
N ASP A 164 -24.26 -9.40 19.93
CA ASP A 164 -23.23 -8.54 20.56
C ASP A 164 -21.93 -8.52 19.72
N ILE A 165 -21.49 -9.67 19.20
CA ILE A 165 -20.33 -9.74 18.30
C ILE A 165 -20.57 -8.94 17.01
N ARG A 166 -21.74 -9.07 16.42
CA ARG A 166 -22.08 -8.35 15.19
C ARG A 166 -22.16 -6.84 15.39
N GLU A 167 -22.63 -6.38 16.51
CA GLU A 167 -22.61 -4.97 16.90
C GLU A 167 -21.17 -4.47 17.04
N LEU A 168 -20.31 -5.22 17.74
CA LEU A 168 -18.90 -4.89 17.91
C LEU A 168 -18.14 -4.86 16.57
N GLU A 169 -18.42 -5.76 15.61
CA GLU A 169 -17.84 -5.72 14.26
C GLU A 169 -18.23 -4.42 13.52
N LEU A 170 -19.47 -3.97 13.66
CA LEU A 170 -19.91 -2.70 13.07
C LEU A 170 -19.30 -1.49 13.76
N GLU A 171 -19.09 -1.54 15.08
CA GLU A 171 -18.39 -0.51 15.84
C GLU A 171 -16.92 -0.45 15.43
N GLU A 172 -16.25 -1.60 15.23
CA GLU A 172 -14.88 -1.69 14.74
C GLU A 172 -14.74 -1.01 13.38
N GLN A 173 -15.62 -1.33 12.43
CA GLN A 173 -15.59 -0.71 11.10
C GLN A 173 -15.74 0.81 11.16
N LYS A 174 -16.69 1.31 11.96
CA LYS A 174 -16.89 2.74 12.17
C LYS A 174 -15.65 3.42 12.79
N GLU A 175 -15.05 2.77 13.78
CA GLU A 175 -13.86 3.30 14.43
C GLU A 175 -12.67 3.35 13.47
N ILE A 176 -12.50 2.33 12.62
CA ILE A 176 -11.49 2.33 11.55
C ILE A 176 -11.72 3.50 10.58
N GLU A 177 -12.97 3.76 10.19
CA GLU A 177 -13.30 4.91 9.34
C GLU A 177 -12.92 6.25 10.01
N VAL A 178 -13.16 6.39 11.32
CA VAL A 178 -12.77 7.58 12.10
C VAL A 178 -11.25 7.73 12.12
N ILE A 179 -10.50 6.65 12.34
CA ILE A 179 -9.03 6.67 12.33
C ILE A 179 -8.51 7.10 10.96
N LEU A 180 -9.01 6.51 9.87
CA LEU A 180 -8.59 6.85 8.51
C LEU A 180 -8.96 8.29 8.15
N SER A 181 -10.12 8.76 8.58
CA SER A 181 -10.54 10.15 8.39
C SER A 181 -9.62 11.13 9.12
N THR A 182 -9.24 10.83 10.36
CA THR A 182 -8.32 11.65 11.16
C THR A 182 -6.93 11.71 10.52
N LEU A 183 -6.37 10.57 10.09
CA LEU A 183 -5.10 10.52 9.39
C LEU A 183 -5.16 11.27 8.05
N SER A 184 -6.28 11.16 7.34
CA SER A 184 -6.50 11.90 6.08
C SER A 184 -6.52 13.40 6.31
N GLN A 185 -7.16 13.87 7.38
CA GLN A 185 -7.18 15.28 7.73
C GLN A 185 -5.78 15.80 8.08
N GLN A 186 -5.02 15.09 8.90
CA GLN A 186 -3.63 15.44 9.21
C GLN A 186 -2.75 15.47 7.95
N THR A 187 -2.98 14.54 7.02
CA THR A 187 -2.28 14.48 5.74
C THR A 187 -2.70 15.65 4.83
N ALA A 188 -3.97 16.03 4.85
CA ALA A 188 -4.50 17.16 4.07
C ALA A 188 -3.83 18.49 4.46
N GLU A 189 -3.55 18.70 5.74
CA GLU A 189 -2.84 19.89 6.24
C GLU A 189 -1.43 20.02 5.69
N GLN A 190 -0.83 18.92 5.19
CA GLN A 190 0.52 18.86 4.65
C GLN A 190 0.56 18.64 3.12
N THR A 191 -0.58 18.80 2.43
CA THR A 191 -0.71 18.45 1.00
C THR A 191 0.28 19.20 0.12
N ASP A 192 0.55 20.47 0.40
CA ASP A 192 1.47 21.28 -0.40
C ASP A 192 2.91 20.82 -0.24
N SER A 193 3.37 20.53 0.98
CA SER A 193 4.70 19.96 1.24
C SER A 193 4.85 18.57 0.59
N ILE A 194 3.86 17.70 0.72
CA ILE A 194 3.86 16.37 0.09
C ILE A 194 3.93 16.48 -1.44
N ARG A 195 3.23 17.45 -2.02
CA ARG A 195 3.26 17.71 -3.47
C ARG A 195 4.63 18.22 -3.92
N ALA A 196 5.21 19.14 -3.16
CA ALA A 196 6.55 19.65 -3.43
C ALA A 196 7.58 18.52 -3.38
N ASP A 197 7.57 17.71 -2.33
CA ASP A 197 8.42 16.53 -2.19
C ASP A 197 8.28 15.56 -3.35
N LEU A 198 7.04 15.21 -3.73
CA LEU A 198 6.79 14.33 -4.87
C LEU A 198 7.41 14.87 -6.16
N ASN A 199 7.27 16.17 -6.42
CA ASN A 199 7.83 16.79 -7.62
C ASN A 199 9.37 16.80 -7.58
N ILE A 200 9.97 17.13 -6.44
CA ILE A 200 11.43 17.13 -6.26
C ILE A 200 11.97 15.70 -6.41
N MET A 201 11.36 14.72 -5.77
CA MET A 201 11.76 13.31 -5.86
C MET A 201 11.73 12.79 -7.30
N VAL A 202 10.67 13.13 -8.06
CA VAL A 202 10.58 12.76 -9.49
C VAL A 202 11.68 13.43 -10.31
N GLN A 203 12.00 14.70 -10.04
CA GLN A 203 13.07 15.41 -10.75
C GLN A 203 14.44 14.79 -10.42
N LEU A 204 14.72 14.52 -9.16
CA LEU A 204 15.96 13.86 -8.73
C LEU A 204 16.11 12.47 -9.38
N ASP A 205 15.04 11.67 -9.40
CA ASP A 205 15.05 10.35 -10.04
C ASP A 205 15.41 10.46 -11.52
N VAL A 206 14.83 11.41 -12.27
CA VAL A 206 15.15 11.65 -13.68
C VAL A 206 16.60 12.10 -13.84
N ILE A 207 17.11 12.99 -12.97
CA ILE A 207 18.49 13.47 -13.04
C ILE A 207 19.46 12.31 -12.80
N PHE A 208 19.25 11.51 -11.75
CA PHE A 208 20.14 10.39 -11.44
C PHE A 208 20.04 9.27 -12.49
N ALA A 209 18.85 9.00 -13.04
CA ALA A 209 18.68 8.04 -14.13
C ALA A 209 19.45 8.48 -15.39
N ARG A 210 19.40 9.77 -15.74
CA ARG A 210 20.16 10.33 -16.87
C ARG A 210 21.67 10.29 -16.61
N ALA A 211 22.11 10.65 -15.41
CA ALA A 211 23.51 10.59 -15.03
C ALA A 211 24.06 9.16 -15.09
N SER A 212 23.32 8.19 -14.55
CA SER A 212 23.66 6.77 -14.62
C SER A 212 23.77 6.28 -16.07
N LEU A 213 22.79 6.64 -16.91
CA LEU A 213 22.82 6.30 -18.33
C LEU A 213 24.00 6.94 -19.04
N ALA A 214 24.31 8.21 -18.78
CA ALA A 214 25.47 8.90 -19.36
C ALA A 214 26.79 8.21 -18.98
N MET A 215 26.94 7.82 -17.72
CA MET A 215 28.10 7.06 -17.25
C MET A 215 28.18 5.69 -17.95
N ASP A 216 27.08 4.98 -18.06
CA ASP A 216 27.04 3.70 -18.76
C ASP A 216 27.40 3.81 -20.24
N MET A 217 26.98 4.87 -20.89
CA MET A 217 27.27 5.14 -22.30
C MET A 217 28.64 5.80 -22.52
N ASN A 218 29.32 6.22 -21.45
CA ASN A 218 30.49 7.10 -21.52
C ASN A 218 30.19 8.34 -22.39
N ALA A 219 29.01 8.92 -22.15
CA ALA A 219 28.51 10.05 -22.93
C ALA A 219 29.00 11.37 -22.38
N THR A 220 29.02 12.38 -23.25
CA THR A 220 29.30 13.78 -22.92
C THR A 220 28.06 14.63 -23.14
N GLU A 221 27.99 15.78 -22.49
CA GLU A 221 26.89 16.73 -22.67
C GLU A 221 26.82 17.22 -24.12
N PRO A 222 25.67 17.09 -24.83
CA PRO A 222 25.51 17.59 -26.18
C PRO A 222 25.30 19.10 -26.18
N ILE A 223 25.93 19.78 -27.12
CA ILE A 223 25.70 21.21 -27.39
C ILE A 223 24.65 21.31 -28.51
N PHE A 224 23.49 21.87 -28.18
CA PHE A 224 22.42 22.10 -29.18
C PHE A 224 22.63 23.43 -29.91
N ASN A 225 22.25 23.50 -31.20
CA ASN A 225 22.27 24.69 -32.01
C ASN A 225 21.03 24.73 -32.93
N ASP A 226 20.71 25.96 -33.40
CA ASP A 226 19.61 26.21 -34.35
C ASP A 226 20.14 26.45 -35.77
N GLU A 227 21.42 26.22 -36.02
CA GLU A 227 22.13 26.49 -37.27
C GLU A 227 22.03 25.31 -38.27
N GLY A 228 21.35 24.25 -37.92
CA GLY A 228 21.25 23.04 -38.76
C GLY A 228 22.54 22.22 -38.82
N ARG A 229 23.47 22.44 -37.91
CA ARG A 229 24.75 21.75 -37.86
C ARG A 229 24.71 20.52 -36.99
N ILE A 230 25.21 19.41 -37.49
CA ILE A 230 25.44 18.18 -36.73
C ILE A 230 26.96 17.90 -36.73
N ARG A 231 27.53 17.73 -35.53
CA ARG A 231 28.93 17.37 -35.36
C ARG A 231 29.07 16.35 -34.24
N LEU A 232 29.18 15.09 -34.58
CA LEU A 232 29.36 13.98 -33.67
C LEU A 232 30.82 13.51 -33.75
N LYS A 233 31.51 13.44 -32.62
CA LYS A 233 32.88 12.93 -32.51
C LYS A 233 32.87 11.63 -31.73
N GLN A 234 33.51 10.58 -32.27
CA GLN A 234 33.63 9.26 -31.64
C GLN A 234 32.28 8.69 -31.22
N ALA A 235 31.23 8.96 -32.00
CA ALA A 235 29.86 8.52 -31.68
C ALA A 235 29.74 7.00 -31.77
N ARG A 236 29.10 6.39 -30.77
CA ARG A 236 28.80 4.96 -30.69
C ARG A 236 27.30 4.75 -30.56
N HIS A 237 26.80 3.74 -31.24
CA HIS A 237 25.40 3.38 -31.10
C HIS A 237 25.13 2.76 -29.73
N PRO A 238 24.20 3.31 -28.91
CA PRO A 238 24.03 2.91 -27.51
C PRO A 238 23.51 1.48 -27.33
N LEU A 239 22.82 0.92 -28.31
CA LEU A 239 22.26 -0.44 -28.25
C LEU A 239 23.19 -1.52 -28.81
N ILE A 240 24.38 -1.15 -29.30
CA ILE A 240 25.40 -2.11 -29.73
C ILE A 240 26.36 -2.34 -28.57
N ASP A 241 26.75 -3.61 -28.36
CA ASP A 241 27.74 -3.99 -27.36
C ASP A 241 28.95 -3.05 -27.43
N LYS A 242 29.34 -2.47 -26.29
CA LYS A 242 30.44 -1.47 -26.18
C LYS A 242 31.75 -1.96 -26.81
N LYS A 243 32.03 -3.27 -26.81
CA LYS A 243 33.21 -3.88 -27.40
C LYS A 243 33.11 -4.04 -28.93
N LYS A 244 31.88 -4.04 -29.46
CA LYS A 244 31.61 -4.22 -30.91
C LYS A 244 31.26 -2.90 -31.61
N ALA A 245 30.81 -1.90 -30.87
CA ALA A 245 30.44 -0.60 -31.39
C ALA A 245 31.68 0.15 -31.88
N VAL A 246 31.80 0.35 -33.20
CA VAL A 246 32.87 1.13 -33.79
C VAL A 246 32.53 2.61 -33.66
N PRO A 247 33.42 3.44 -33.06
CA PRO A 247 33.23 4.87 -33.00
C PRO A 247 33.35 5.52 -34.38
N ILE A 248 32.46 6.44 -34.68
CA ILE A 248 32.48 7.18 -35.94
C ILE A 248 32.39 8.67 -35.73
N ASP A 249 33.04 9.42 -36.62
CA ASP A 249 32.90 10.87 -36.67
C ASP A 249 31.93 11.24 -37.79
N ILE A 250 30.90 12.03 -37.48
CA ILE A 250 29.88 12.45 -38.46
C ILE A 250 29.76 13.98 -38.37
N ARG A 251 29.66 14.62 -39.53
CA ARG A 251 29.37 16.06 -39.65
C ARG A 251 28.32 16.30 -40.75
N LEU A 252 27.53 17.36 -40.58
CA LEU A 252 26.55 17.83 -41.57
C LEU A 252 26.27 19.29 -41.30
N GLY A 253 26.00 20.09 -42.33
CA GLY A 253 25.62 21.50 -42.21
C GLY A 253 26.78 22.49 -42.21
N ASP A 254 28.04 22.06 -42.34
CA ASP A 254 29.20 22.93 -42.52
C ASP A 254 29.54 23.12 -44.02
N ASP A 255 30.02 22.06 -44.66
CA ASP A 255 30.47 22.04 -46.07
C ASP A 255 29.46 21.37 -46.99
N PHE A 256 28.54 20.60 -46.49
CA PHE A 256 27.50 19.86 -47.21
C PHE A 256 26.24 19.66 -46.34
N ASP A 257 25.07 19.62 -47.02
CA ASP A 257 23.77 19.51 -46.38
C ASP A 257 23.14 18.13 -46.60
N LEU A 258 23.84 17.20 -47.29
CA LEU A 258 23.39 15.86 -47.55
C LEU A 258 24.44 14.82 -47.26
N LEU A 259 24.13 13.85 -46.43
CA LEU A 259 24.96 12.65 -46.17
C LEU A 259 24.24 11.41 -46.67
N VAL A 260 24.86 10.72 -47.64
CA VAL A 260 24.30 9.45 -48.15
C VAL A 260 25.02 8.27 -47.49
N ILE A 261 24.24 7.42 -46.82
CA ILE A 261 24.77 6.21 -46.17
C ILE A 261 24.37 5.00 -47.03
N LEU A 262 25.36 4.27 -47.54
CA LEU A 262 25.15 3.07 -48.32
C LEU A 262 25.56 1.84 -47.52
N SER A 263 24.71 0.81 -47.52
CA SER A 263 25.06 -0.50 -47.00
C SER A 263 25.43 -1.43 -48.16
N LEU A 264 26.67 -1.89 -48.18
CA LEU A 264 27.10 -2.97 -49.06
C LEU A 264 26.77 -4.29 -48.37
N ILE A 265 25.69 -4.94 -48.79
CA ILE A 265 25.37 -6.30 -48.35
C ILE A 265 26.24 -7.23 -49.22
N HIS A 266 27.24 -7.86 -48.61
CA HIS A 266 27.98 -8.98 -49.16
C HIS A 266 27.53 -10.26 -48.49
#